data_ca48ca58aec15e8b7b3b9d129c8077ec
#
_entry.id   ca48ca58aec15e8b7b3b9d129c8077ec
#
_cell.length_a   1.000
_cell.length_b   1.000
_cell.length_c   1.000
_cell.angle_alpha   90.00
_cell.angle_beta   90.00
_cell.angle_gamma   90.00
#
_symmetry.space_group_name_H-M   'P 1'
#
loop_
_entity.id
_entity.type
_entity.pdbx_description
1 polymer ?
#
loop_
_entity_poly.entity_id
_entity_poly.type
_entity_poly.pdbx_seq_one_letter_code
_entity_poly.pdbx_strand_id
1 'polypeptide(L)'
;MSVFSYFFMSDGYYTILFDNEAQDTLTKSTAVNHATVEKLYMNENLMKVYDFERINGEWQLTSITHSRVGDHPCASFLHFYEQFAADTLYQVRSLDNFVVMTAPDDEEEYDEVTGSIMPEQWPAFKPEIIPEGVIYCVNYGQTYSDATHKVLFIKGIANGLNTVLTFQRKDSGWKLVKFRV
;
A
#
# COMPACT_ATOMS: atom_id res chain seq x y z
N MET A 1 -0.27 1.74 -22.58
CA MET A 1 0.83 1.70 -21.62
C MET A 1 0.31 2.36 -20.34
N SER A 2 0.44 1.73 -19.19
CA SER A 2 -0.05 2.31 -17.92
C SER A 2 0.83 3.50 -17.51
N VAL A 3 0.23 4.56 -16.95
CA VAL A 3 0.95 5.72 -16.37
C VAL A 3 2.01 5.28 -15.37
N PHE A 4 1.81 4.12 -14.75
CA PHE A 4 2.67 3.57 -13.70
C PHE A 4 4.03 3.07 -14.16
N SER A 5 4.18 2.69 -15.43
CA SER A 5 5.43 2.06 -15.93
C SER A 5 6.67 2.95 -15.82
N TYR A 6 6.51 4.26 -15.73
CA TYR A 6 7.63 5.20 -15.68
C TYR A 6 8.16 5.46 -14.26
N PHE A 7 7.39 5.15 -13.20
CA PHE A 7 7.72 5.55 -11.84
C PHE A 7 8.46 4.48 -11.02
N PHE A 8 8.44 3.22 -11.44
CA PHE A 8 8.71 2.06 -10.57
C PHE A 8 10.00 1.29 -10.90
N MET A 9 10.96 1.88 -11.60
CA MET A 9 12.07 1.11 -12.17
C MET A 9 13.26 0.85 -11.25
N SER A 10 13.28 1.34 -9.99
CA SER A 10 14.50 1.25 -9.18
C SER A 10 14.62 0.01 -8.29
N ASP A 11 13.52 -0.50 -7.72
CA ASP A 11 13.61 -1.49 -6.63
C ASP A 11 13.01 -2.87 -6.96
N GLY A 12 12.56 -3.09 -8.19
CA GLY A 12 11.91 -4.35 -8.59
C GLY A 12 10.48 -4.53 -8.03
N TYR A 13 9.99 -3.61 -7.22
CA TYR A 13 8.62 -3.55 -6.71
C TYR A 13 8.18 -2.10 -6.44
N TYR A 14 6.90 -1.93 -6.18
CA TYR A 14 6.30 -0.67 -5.75
C TYR A 14 5.23 -0.90 -4.69
N THR A 15 4.95 0.11 -3.90
CA THR A 15 4.03 0.06 -2.76
C THR A 15 2.93 1.08 -2.93
N ILE A 16 1.66 0.65 -2.93
CA ILE A 16 0.50 1.53 -3.04
C ILE A 16 -0.37 1.42 -1.80
N LEU A 17 -0.76 2.55 -1.25
CA LEU A 17 -1.69 2.66 -0.13
C LEU A 17 -3.10 2.99 -0.62
N PHE A 18 -4.09 2.25 -0.10
CA PHE A 18 -5.51 2.48 -0.29
C PHE A 18 -6.26 2.39 1.05
N ASP A 19 -7.52 2.87 1.06
CA ASP A 19 -8.43 2.71 2.21
C ASP A 19 -9.12 1.33 2.24
N ASN A 20 -9.22 0.67 1.08
CA ASN A 20 -9.77 -0.69 0.94
C ASN A 20 -9.25 -1.38 -0.34
N GLU A 21 -9.35 -2.70 -0.39
CA GLU A 21 -8.85 -3.50 -1.53
C GLU A 21 -9.56 -3.20 -2.86
N ALA A 22 -10.83 -2.81 -2.82
CA ALA A 22 -11.61 -2.54 -4.04
C ALA A 22 -11.08 -1.34 -4.83
N GLN A 23 -10.36 -0.41 -4.19
CA GLN A 23 -9.78 0.75 -4.86
C GLN A 23 -8.68 0.38 -5.87
N ASP A 24 -8.02 -0.77 -5.71
CA ASP A 24 -7.05 -1.26 -6.71
C ASP A 24 -7.69 -1.50 -8.09
N THR A 25 -8.98 -1.83 -8.13
CA THR A 25 -9.70 -2.06 -9.39
C THR A 25 -10.00 -0.77 -10.15
N LEU A 26 -10.02 0.39 -9.49
CA LEU A 26 -10.27 1.70 -10.11
C LEU A 26 -9.23 2.05 -11.18
N THR A 27 -8.03 1.49 -11.08
CA THR A 27 -6.95 1.65 -12.08
C THR A 27 -7.39 1.21 -13.49
N LYS A 28 -8.39 0.32 -13.57
CA LYS A 28 -8.91 -0.25 -14.83
C LYS A 28 -10.13 0.49 -15.34
N SER A 29 -10.67 1.46 -14.60
CA SER A 29 -11.89 2.18 -14.99
C SER A 29 -11.63 3.11 -16.18
N THR A 30 -12.45 2.97 -17.23
CA THR A 30 -12.44 3.86 -18.41
C THR A 30 -13.24 5.14 -18.17
N ALA A 31 -14.05 5.20 -17.12
CA ALA A 31 -14.88 6.37 -16.79
C ALA A 31 -14.10 7.48 -16.07
N VAL A 32 -12.90 7.17 -15.57
CA VAL A 32 -12.06 8.13 -14.85
C VAL A 32 -11.28 8.99 -15.85
N ASN A 33 -11.42 10.31 -15.74
CA ASN A 33 -10.72 11.28 -16.61
C ASN A 33 -9.66 12.11 -15.88
N HIS A 34 -9.59 12.02 -14.56
CA HIS A 34 -8.58 12.68 -13.73
C HIS A 34 -7.99 11.66 -12.76
N ALA A 35 -6.69 11.72 -12.56
CA ALA A 35 -5.99 10.92 -11.56
C ALA A 35 -4.85 11.72 -10.94
N THR A 36 -4.67 11.56 -9.64
CA THR A 36 -3.51 12.10 -8.92
C THR A 36 -2.66 10.94 -8.42
N VAL A 37 -1.37 11.00 -8.71
CA VAL A 37 -0.38 10.08 -8.16
C VAL A 37 0.48 10.85 -7.16
N GLU A 38 0.46 10.42 -5.91
CA GLU A 38 1.27 10.98 -4.84
C GLU A 38 2.42 10.03 -4.54
N LYS A 39 3.65 10.52 -4.67
CA LYS A 39 4.86 9.80 -4.30
C LYS A 39 5.38 10.36 -2.98
N LEU A 40 5.26 9.56 -1.93
CA LEU A 40 5.62 9.92 -0.57
C LEU A 40 7.02 9.38 -0.26
N TYR A 41 7.95 10.27 0.00
CA TYR A 41 9.30 9.98 0.48
C TYR A 41 9.28 10.10 2.00
N MET A 42 9.05 9.00 2.70
CA MET A 42 8.81 8.98 4.15
C MET A 42 9.97 9.57 4.93
N ASN A 43 11.19 9.12 4.64
CA ASN A 43 12.41 9.55 5.33
C ASN A 43 12.75 11.04 5.12
N GLU A 44 12.20 11.66 4.06
CA GLU A 44 12.45 13.06 3.70
C GLU A 44 11.31 13.99 4.11
N ASN A 45 10.19 13.43 4.61
CA ASN A 45 8.92 14.13 4.84
C ASN A 45 8.49 14.95 3.61
N LEU A 46 8.77 14.43 2.41
CA LEU A 46 8.48 15.06 1.12
C LEU A 46 7.43 14.26 0.36
N MET A 47 6.41 14.94 -0.16
CA MET A 47 5.45 14.36 -1.08
C MET A 47 5.52 15.10 -2.42
N LYS A 48 5.62 14.35 -3.52
CA LYS A 48 5.45 14.86 -4.89
C LYS A 48 4.11 14.41 -5.41
N VAL A 49 3.34 15.36 -5.89
CA VAL A 49 1.98 15.15 -6.41
C VAL A 49 2.00 15.37 -7.92
N TYR A 50 1.57 14.36 -8.65
CA TYR A 50 1.49 14.34 -10.11
C TYR A 50 0.03 14.28 -10.52
N ASP A 51 -0.49 15.34 -11.14
CA ASP A 51 -1.85 15.37 -11.64
C ASP A 51 -1.90 14.98 -13.11
N PHE A 52 -2.83 14.11 -13.42
CA PHE A 52 -3.05 13.60 -14.78
C PHE A 52 -4.49 13.82 -15.20
N GLU A 53 -4.67 14.21 -16.45
CA GLU A 53 -5.97 14.29 -17.12
C GLU A 53 -6.00 13.39 -18.36
N ARG A 54 -7.18 12.85 -18.67
CA ARG A 54 -7.38 12.09 -19.90
C ARG A 54 -7.83 13.03 -21.02
N ILE A 55 -6.93 13.32 -21.94
CA ILE A 55 -7.17 14.21 -23.09
C ILE A 55 -7.14 13.34 -24.35
N ASN A 56 -8.24 13.34 -25.11
CA ASN A 56 -8.41 12.51 -26.32
C ASN A 56 -8.17 10.99 -26.08
N GLY A 57 -8.53 10.51 -24.87
CA GLY A 57 -8.38 9.09 -24.49
C GLY A 57 -7.03 8.71 -23.91
N GLU A 58 -6.05 9.62 -23.90
CA GLU A 58 -4.71 9.38 -23.38
C GLU A 58 -4.47 10.17 -22.10
N TRP A 59 -3.74 9.55 -21.14
CA TRP A 59 -3.33 10.21 -19.92
C TRP A 59 -2.18 11.19 -20.17
N GLN A 60 -2.36 12.45 -19.78
CA GLN A 60 -1.35 13.51 -19.85
C GLN A 60 -1.07 14.09 -18.48
N LEU A 61 0.20 14.25 -18.16
CA LEU A 61 0.64 14.94 -16.94
C LEU A 61 0.36 16.44 -17.10
N THR A 62 -0.45 17.00 -16.20
CA THR A 62 -0.86 18.41 -16.25
C THR A 62 -0.16 19.28 -15.21
N SER A 63 0.19 18.71 -14.04
CA SER A 63 0.95 19.44 -13.02
C SER A 63 1.85 18.53 -12.18
N ILE A 64 2.89 19.13 -11.59
CA ILE A 64 3.71 18.53 -10.54
C ILE A 64 3.82 19.54 -9.41
N THR A 65 3.36 19.16 -8.22
CA THR A 65 3.47 19.98 -7.02
C THR A 65 4.18 19.23 -5.90
N HIS A 66 4.55 19.95 -4.83
CA HIS A 66 5.26 19.39 -3.69
C HIS A 66 4.58 19.84 -2.41
N SER A 67 4.52 18.92 -1.42
CA SER A 67 4.08 19.21 -0.06
C SER A 67 4.78 18.28 0.93
N ARG A 68 4.38 18.30 2.20
CA ARG A 68 4.98 17.43 3.22
C ARG A 68 4.10 16.19 3.44
N VAL A 69 4.73 15.05 3.73
CA VAL A 69 4.01 13.82 4.11
C VAL A 69 3.15 14.06 5.36
N GLY A 70 3.63 14.87 6.31
CA GLY A 70 2.88 15.22 7.52
C GLY A 70 1.57 16.00 7.27
N ASP A 71 1.42 16.61 6.10
CA ASP A 71 0.19 17.32 5.72
C ASP A 71 -0.82 16.40 4.98
N HIS A 72 -0.45 15.15 4.70
CA HIS A 72 -1.30 14.19 4.02
C HIS A 72 -2.48 13.74 4.92
N PRO A 73 -3.71 13.54 4.38
CA PRO A 73 -4.85 13.06 5.16
C PRO A 73 -4.62 11.73 5.91
N CYS A 74 -3.72 10.89 5.40
CA CYS A 74 -3.32 9.64 6.05
C CYS A 74 -2.07 9.75 6.94
N ALA A 75 -1.63 10.96 7.33
CA ALA A 75 -0.37 11.17 8.05
C ALA A 75 -0.25 10.31 9.31
N SER A 76 -1.35 10.09 10.07
CA SER A 76 -1.32 9.26 11.26
C SER A 76 -0.96 7.81 10.97
N PHE A 77 -1.49 7.26 9.87
CA PHE A 77 -1.13 5.91 9.41
C PHE A 77 0.30 5.86 8.86
N LEU A 78 0.70 6.85 8.09
CA LEU A 78 2.03 6.91 7.49
C LEU A 78 3.12 6.95 8.56
N HIS A 79 2.94 7.76 9.61
CA HIS A 79 3.85 7.79 10.76
C HIS A 79 3.91 6.45 11.51
N PHE A 80 2.77 5.79 11.70
CA PHE A 80 2.72 4.43 12.25
C PHE A 80 3.48 3.45 11.35
N TYR A 81 3.23 3.48 10.05
CA TYR A 81 3.81 2.53 9.10
C TYR A 81 5.34 2.69 8.98
N GLU A 82 5.86 3.90 9.06
CA GLU A 82 7.30 4.16 9.09
C GLU A 82 7.98 3.38 10.23
N GLN A 83 7.41 3.40 11.43
CA GLN A 83 7.91 2.62 12.57
C GLN A 83 7.71 1.12 12.38
N PHE A 84 6.55 0.74 11.85
CA PHE A 84 6.22 -0.66 11.56
C PHE A 84 7.20 -1.26 10.54
N ALA A 85 7.56 -0.56 9.50
CA ALA A 85 8.49 -1.06 8.49
C ALA A 85 9.92 -1.24 9.05
N ALA A 86 10.37 -0.33 9.89
CA ALA A 86 11.75 -0.27 10.37
C ALA A 86 12.06 -1.24 11.54
N ASP A 87 11.08 -1.65 12.35
CA ASP A 87 11.31 -2.37 13.61
C ASP A 87 10.44 -3.62 13.75
N THR A 88 11.08 -4.80 13.72
CA THR A 88 10.40 -6.09 13.88
C THR A 88 9.72 -6.24 15.25
N LEU A 89 10.26 -5.67 16.34
CA LEU A 89 9.60 -5.71 17.64
C LEU A 89 8.37 -4.82 17.65
N TYR A 90 8.44 -3.68 16.97
CA TYR A 90 7.28 -2.82 16.78
C TYR A 90 6.22 -3.51 15.92
N GLN A 91 6.61 -4.24 14.87
CA GLN A 91 5.69 -5.08 14.08
C GLN A 91 4.92 -6.03 14.99
N VAL A 92 5.61 -6.85 15.79
CA VAL A 92 4.97 -7.83 16.69
C VAL A 92 3.95 -7.16 17.63
N ARG A 93 4.29 -6.01 18.22
CA ARG A 93 3.39 -5.25 19.10
C ARG A 93 2.21 -4.63 18.35
N SER A 94 2.35 -4.43 17.06
CA SER A 94 1.37 -3.82 16.16
C SER A 94 0.50 -4.85 15.43
N LEU A 95 0.64 -6.13 15.72
CA LEU A 95 -0.29 -7.15 15.25
C LEU A 95 -1.55 -7.19 16.11
N ASP A 96 -2.65 -7.60 15.49
CA ASP A 96 -3.83 -8.02 16.24
C ASP A 96 -3.58 -9.35 16.99
N ASN A 97 -4.43 -9.72 17.91
CA ASN A 97 -4.32 -10.99 18.66
C ASN A 97 -4.29 -12.21 17.73
N PHE A 98 -5.02 -12.14 16.61
CA PHE A 98 -5.01 -13.11 15.54
C PHE A 98 -4.95 -12.36 14.20
N VAL A 99 -3.91 -12.61 13.44
CA VAL A 99 -3.74 -12.02 12.11
C VAL A 99 -4.10 -13.09 11.07
N VAL A 100 -5.03 -12.78 10.19
CA VAL A 100 -5.41 -13.67 9.09
C VAL A 100 -4.28 -13.67 8.07
N MET A 101 -3.78 -14.86 7.75
CA MET A 101 -2.79 -15.09 6.72
C MET A 101 -3.42 -15.82 5.54
N THR A 102 -3.17 -15.39 4.33
CA THR A 102 -3.50 -16.10 3.09
C THR A 102 -2.24 -16.28 2.27
N ALA A 103 -1.97 -17.49 1.84
CA ALA A 103 -0.81 -17.84 1.02
C ALA A 103 -1.24 -18.82 -0.09
N PRO A 104 -0.47 -18.94 -1.20
CA PRO A 104 -0.69 -19.98 -2.19
C PRO A 104 -0.69 -21.36 -1.55
N ASP A 105 -1.50 -22.27 -2.08
CA ASP A 105 -1.44 -23.68 -1.70
C ASP A 105 -0.28 -24.37 -2.43
N ASP A 106 0.60 -25.04 -1.69
CA ASP A 106 1.74 -25.76 -2.27
C ASP A 106 1.31 -27.07 -3.01
N GLU A 107 0.11 -27.58 -2.72
CA GLU A 107 -0.38 -28.84 -3.27
C GLU A 107 -1.32 -28.65 -4.47
N GLU A 108 -2.05 -27.53 -4.54
CA GLU A 108 -3.01 -27.22 -5.61
C GLU A 108 -2.69 -25.90 -6.29
N GLU A 109 -2.24 -25.98 -7.55
CA GLU A 109 -1.95 -24.80 -8.39
C GLU A 109 -3.21 -23.94 -8.54
N TYR A 110 -3.14 -22.66 -8.16
CA TYR A 110 -4.21 -21.65 -8.15
C TYR A 110 -5.13 -21.61 -6.91
N ASP A 111 -4.95 -22.48 -5.93
CA ASP A 111 -5.68 -22.38 -4.66
C ASP A 111 -4.90 -21.58 -3.61
N GLU A 112 -5.62 -21.01 -2.64
CA GLU A 112 -5.07 -20.26 -1.52
C GLU A 112 -5.45 -20.93 -0.20
N VAL A 113 -4.48 -21.09 0.68
CA VAL A 113 -4.69 -21.54 2.06
C VAL A 113 -4.84 -20.31 2.95
N THR A 114 -5.91 -20.29 3.75
CA THR A 114 -6.12 -19.25 4.74
C THR A 114 -6.01 -19.81 6.15
N GLY A 115 -5.20 -19.17 6.96
CA GLY A 115 -4.99 -19.50 8.37
C GLY A 115 -4.95 -18.25 9.25
N SER A 116 -4.62 -18.44 10.51
CA SER A 116 -4.39 -17.36 11.46
C SER A 116 -3.10 -17.56 12.21
N ILE A 117 -2.35 -16.49 12.39
CA ILE A 117 -1.13 -16.49 13.20
C ILE A 117 -1.29 -15.60 14.43
N MET A 118 -0.59 -15.95 15.49
CA MET A 118 -0.43 -15.12 16.68
C MET A 118 0.82 -14.21 16.53
N PRO A 119 0.88 -13.08 17.26
CA PRO A 119 2.02 -12.15 17.18
C PRO A 119 3.40 -12.79 17.34
N GLU A 120 3.52 -13.81 18.18
CA GLU A 120 4.79 -14.51 18.43
C GLU A 120 5.30 -15.31 17.21
N GLN A 121 4.38 -15.67 16.32
CA GLN A 121 4.70 -16.41 15.09
C GLN A 121 5.13 -15.49 13.95
N TRP A 122 4.89 -14.18 14.06
CA TRP A 122 5.18 -13.21 13.02
C TRP A 122 6.59 -13.30 12.43
N PRO A 123 7.67 -13.45 13.21
CA PRO A 123 9.02 -13.53 12.64
C PRO A 123 9.23 -14.70 11.67
N ALA A 124 8.43 -15.77 11.80
CA ALA A 124 8.50 -16.94 10.92
C ALA A 124 7.59 -16.84 9.69
N PHE A 125 6.51 -16.05 9.76
CA PHE A 125 5.48 -15.98 8.71
C PHE A 125 5.40 -14.63 8.00
N LYS A 126 6.11 -13.62 8.49
CA LYS A 126 6.06 -12.28 7.88
C LYS A 126 6.50 -12.32 6.40
N PRO A 127 5.94 -11.43 5.57
CA PRO A 127 6.44 -11.26 4.22
C PRO A 127 7.96 -10.99 4.20
N GLU A 128 8.63 -11.50 3.18
CA GLU A 128 10.07 -11.27 3.00
C GLU A 128 10.38 -9.77 2.85
N ILE A 129 9.50 -9.05 2.15
CA ILE A 129 9.65 -7.61 1.90
C ILE A 129 8.57 -6.85 2.66
N ILE A 130 8.98 -5.98 3.58
CA ILE A 130 8.17 -4.92 4.19
C ILE A 130 8.83 -3.60 3.78
N PRO A 131 8.29 -2.88 2.78
CA PRO A 131 8.95 -1.74 2.17
C PRO A 131 9.12 -0.57 3.13
N GLU A 132 10.29 0.03 3.08
CA GLU A 132 10.60 1.29 3.73
C GLU A 132 10.72 2.42 2.69
N GLY A 133 10.54 3.64 3.12
CA GLY A 133 10.97 4.84 2.40
C GLY A 133 9.96 5.40 1.41
N VAL A 134 9.51 4.67 0.39
CA VAL A 134 8.63 5.23 -0.65
C VAL A 134 7.28 4.53 -0.68
N ILE A 135 6.21 5.31 -0.55
CA ILE A 135 4.83 4.84 -0.71
C ILE A 135 4.15 5.69 -1.79
N TYR A 136 3.33 5.04 -2.60
CA TYR A 136 2.48 5.71 -3.57
C TYR A 136 1.03 5.72 -3.08
N CYS A 137 0.36 6.84 -3.23
CA CYS A 137 -1.09 6.95 -3.13
C CYS A 137 -1.64 7.33 -4.49
N VAL A 138 -2.73 6.69 -4.90
CA VAL A 138 -3.36 6.95 -6.20
C VAL A 138 -4.81 7.33 -5.98
N ASN A 139 -5.15 8.54 -6.41
CA ASN A 139 -6.49 9.08 -6.31
C ASN A 139 -7.13 9.18 -7.70
N TYR A 140 -8.26 8.50 -7.87
CA TYR A 140 -9.10 8.56 -9.08
C TYR A 140 -10.41 9.32 -8.82
N GLY A 141 -10.38 10.33 -7.94
CA GLY A 141 -11.55 11.08 -7.51
C GLY A 141 -12.16 10.60 -6.18
N GLN A 142 -11.65 9.52 -5.57
CA GLN A 142 -12.00 9.17 -4.20
C GLN A 142 -11.37 10.17 -3.22
N THR A 143 -12.02 10.41 -2.11
CA THR A 143 -11.47 11.23 -1.03
C THR A 143 -10.72 10.32 -0.07
N TYR A 144 -9.43 10.59 0.18
CA TYR A 144 -8.72 9.99 1.31
C TYR A 144 -9.32 10.51 2.59
N SER A 145 -9.63 9.61 3.50
CA SER A 145 -10.09 9.94 4.84
C SER A 145 -9.11 9.39 5.87
N ASP A 146 -9.15 9.91 7.08
CA ASP A 146 -8.51 9.26 8.24
C ASP A 146 -9.32 7.99 8.61
N ALA A 147 -9.51 7.13 7.60
CA ALA A 147 -10.30 5.93 7.67
C ALA A 147 -9.71 4.96 8.69
N THR A 148 -10.59 4.14 9.26
CA THR A 148 -10.22 3.11 10.23
C THR A 148 -9.52 1.91 9.61
N HIS A 149 -9.43 1.85 8.28
CA HIS A 149 -8.79 0.78 7.51
C HIS A 149 -7.78 1.35 6.54
N LYS A 150 -6.67 0.64 6.37
CA LYS A 150 -5.67 0.90 5.33
C LYS A 150 -5.19 -0.41 4.74
N VAL A 151 -5.00 -0.43 3.44
CA VAL A 151 -4.49 -1.58 2.70
C VAL A 151 -3.25 -1.16 1.91
N LEU A 152 -2.16 -1.85 2.18
CA LEU A 152 -0.89 -1.62 1.50
C LEU A 152 -0.63 -2.76 0.54
N PHE A 153 -0.57 -2.46 -0.75
CA PHE A 153 -0.18 -3.40 -1.80
C PHE A 153 1.32 -3.26 -2.08
N ILE A 154 2.01 -4.37 -2.08
CA ILE A 154 3.42 -4.48 -2.46
C ILE A 154 3.44 -5.33 -3.73
N LYS A 155 3.62 -4.68 -4.87
CA LYS A 155 3.53 -5.32 -6.19
C LYS A 155 4.88 -5.34 -6.87
N GLY A 156 5.30 -6.50 -7.31
CA GLY A 156 6.53 -6.68 -8.06
C GLY A 156 6.43 -6.18 -9.50
N ILE A 157 7.59 -5.85 -10.06
CA ILE A 157 7.74 -5.49 -11.46
C ILE A 157 8.30 -6.72 -12.19
N ALA A 158 7.42 -7.47 -12.83
CA ALA A 158 7.74 -8.68 -13.60
C ALA A 158 8.42 -9.82 -12.78
N ASN A 159 8.18 -9.90 -11.48
CA ASN A 159 8.76 -10.94 -10.60
C ASN A 159 7.72 -11.72 -9.77
N GLY A 160 6.42 -11.52 -10.02
CA GLY A 160 5.35 -12.26 -9.33
C GLY A 160 5.02 -11.80 -7.90
N LEU A 161 5.81 -10.92 -7.31
CA LEU A 161 5.54 -10.41 -5.95
C LEU A 161 4.17 -9.71 -5.89
N ASN A 162 3.30 -10.17 -5.00
CA ASN A 162 1.97 -9.58 -4.78
C ASN A 162 1.56 -9.75 -3.32
N THR A 163 2.14 -8.96 -2.45
CA THR A 163 1.83 -8.97 -1.02
C THR A 163 0.82 -7.88 -0.67
N VAL A 164 -0.12 -8.19 0.20
CA VAL A 164 -1.12 -7.23 0.69
C VAL A 164 -1.11 -7.22 2.21
N LEU A 165 -0.96 -6.05 2.81
CA LEU A 165 -1.04 -5.85 4.26
C LEU A 165 -2.29 -5.03 4.56
N THR A 166 -3.18 -5.54 5.41
CA THR A 166 -4.40 -4.86 5.83
C THR A 166 -4.30 -4.44 7.29
N PHE A 167 -4.45 -3.15 7.51
CA PHE A 167 -4.39 -2.54 8.84
C PHE A 167 -5.75 -2.01 9.26
N GLN A 168 -6.03 -2.09 10.55
CA GLN A 168 -7.21 -1.52 11.17
C GLN A 168 -6.83 -0.65 12.36
N ARG A 169 -7.46 0.53 12.46
CA ARG A 169 -7.32 1.39 13.63
C ARG A 169 -8.23 0.88 14.74
N LYS A 170 -7.64 0.57 15.88
CA LYS A 170 -8.31 0.14 17.12
C LYS A 170 -8.02 1.14 18.24
N ASP A 171 -8.61 0.97 19.41
CA ASP A 171 -8.41 1.85 20.58
C ASP A 171 -6.92 1.98 20.96
N SER A 172 -6.15 0.91 20.77
CA SER A 172 -4.70 0.87 21.03
C SER A 172 -3.82 1.39 19.89
N GLY A 173 -4.41 1.93 18.82
CA GLY A 173 -3.70 2.40 17.63
C GLY A 173 -3.88 1.48 16.41
N TRP A 174 -3.04 1.64 15.42
CA TRP A 174 -3.07 0.81 14.21
C TRP A 174 -2.59 -0.60 14.47
N LYS A 175 -3.29 -1.59 13.93
CA LYS A 175 -2.98 -3.02 14.02
C LYS A 175 -2.99 -3.68 12.65
N LEU A 176 -2.01 -4.52 12.35
CA LEU A 176 -2.08 -5.46 11.22
C LEU A 176 -3.10 -6.55 11.59
N VAL A 177 -4.12 -6.70 10.76
CA VAL A 177 -5.22 -7.67 10.99
C VAL A 177 -5.24 -8.80 9.95
N LYS A 178 -4.66 -8.55 8.77
CA LYS A 178 -4.60 -9.53 7.69
C LYS A 178 -3.39 -9.27 6.81
N PHE A 179 -2.82 -10.34 6.26
CA PHE A 179 -1.88 -10.23 5.15
C PHE A 179 -2.04 -11.39 4.17
N ARG A 180 -1.64 -11.14 2.92
CA ARG A 180 -1.58 -12.14 1.85
C ARG A 180 -0.20 -12.05 1.19
N VAL A 181 0.38 -13.19 0.88
CA VAL A 181 1.67 -13.33 0.19
C VAL A 181 1.51 -14.16 -1.07
#